data_802af82e328a3952d6d960de70e62af3
#
_entry.id   802af82e328a3952d6d960de70e62af3
#
_cell.length_a   1.000
_cell.length_b   1.000
_cell.length_c   1.000
_cell.angle_alpha   90.00
_cell.angle_beta   90.00
_cell.angle_gamma   90.00
#
_symmetry.space_group_name_H-M   'P 1'
#
loop_
_entity.id
_entity.type
_entity.pdbx_description
1 polymer ?
#
loop_
_entity_poly.entity_id
_entity_poly.type
_entity_poly.pdbx_seq_one_letter_code
_entity_poly.pdbx_strand_id
1 'polypeptide(L)'
;MTALDLPLPPRESLPPDLQKYFRICDEKIGFLPNVLTAYTFDEKKLRAFIGFYNELMLEDSPLSKLEREMIAVVVSSANRCYYCQVAHGQAVRELSGDPALGELLVMNYRAAALTPRQRAMLDFAHKMTVTPAEIVDADRAALHDAGFDN
;
A
#
# COMPACT_ATOMS: atom_id res chain seq x y z
N MET A 1 -9.14 7.84 13.98
CA MET A 1 -9.14 7.03 15.25
C MET A 1 -8.11 5.93 15.05
N THR A 2 -7.14 5.82 15.94
CA THR A 2 -6.15 4.73 15.96
C THR A 2 -6.62 3.63 16.90
N ALA A 3 -6.23 2.39 16.63
CA ALA A 3 -6.55 1.26 17.53
C ALA A 3 -5.64 1.21 18.78
N LEU A 4 -4.68 2.12 18.88
CA LEU A 4 -3.76 2.21 20.01
C LEU A 4 -4.33 3.12 21.08
N ASP A 5 -4.44 2.60 22.30
CA ASP A 5 -4.76 3.38 23.51
C ASP A 5 -3.46 3.90 24.14
N LEU A 6 -2.73 4.70 23.38
CA LEU A 6 -1.50 5.34 23.80
C LEU A 6 -1.65 6.86 23.72
N PRO A 7 -1.10 7.62 24.69
CA PRO A 7 -1.04 9.06 24.60
C PRO A 7 -0.13 9.45 23.40
N LEU A 8 -0.75 9.97 22.35
CA LEU A 8 0.00 10.45 21.20
C LEU A 8 0.40 11.91 21.41
N PRO A 9 1.65 12.29 21.11
CA PRO A 9 2.09 13.68 21.26
C PRO A 9 1.32 14.59 20.29
N PRO A 10 1.07 15.85 20.65
CA PRO A 10 0.50 16.82 19.74
C PRO A 10 1.47 17.05 18.56
N ARG A 11 0.91 17.28 17.37
CA ARG A 11 1.67 17.44 16.13
C ARG A 11 2.76 18.51 16.22
N GLU A 12 2.46 19.59 16.95
CA GLU A 12 3.34 20.74 17.14
C GLU A 12 4.58 20.43 18.00
N SER A 13 4.55 19.34 18.77
CA SER A 13 5.69 18.89 19.58
C SER A 13 6.67 17.99 18.81
N LEU A 14 6.33 17.57 17.60
CA LEU A 14 7.21 16.76 16.77
C LEU A 14 8.39 17.61 16.24
N PRO A 15 9.52 17.00 15.88
CA PRO A 15 10.62 17.68 15.20
C PRO A 15 10.18 18.43 13.93
N PRO A 16 10.81 19.57 13.59
CA PRO A 16 10.37 20.43 12.49
C PRO A 16 10.28 19.73 11.12
N ASP A 17 11.15 18.78 10.85
CA ASP A 17 11.15 18.01 9.60
C ASP A 17 9.94 17.05 9.52
N LEU A 18 9.55 16.43 10.63
CA LEU A 18 8.33 15.60 10.69
C LEU A 18 7.06 16.44 10.58
N GLN A 19 7.04 17.63 11.22
CA GLN A 19 5.94 18.57 11.02
C GLN A 19 5.83 19.01 9.55
N LYS A 20 6.97 19.25 8.88
CA LYS A 20 7.00 19.56 7.44
C LYS A 20 6.45 18.40 6.61
N TYR A 21 6.88 17.18 6.90
CA TYR A 21 6.38 15.98 6.21
C TYR A 21 4.86 15.84 6.35
N PHE A 22 4.33 16.06 7.55
CA PHE A 22 2.88 16.02 7.81
C PHE A 22 2.12 17.11 7.04
N ARG A 23 2.67 18.33 6.96
CA ARG A 23 2.07 19.38 6.11
C ARG A 23 2.02 18.98 4.64
N ILE A 24 3.08 18.36 4.13
CA ILE A 24 3.11 17.85 2.75
C ILE A 24 2.02 16.82 2.52
N CYS A 25 1.75 15.94 3.48
CA CYS A 25 0.62 15.01 3.40
C CYS A 25 -0.71 15.76 3.30
N ASP A 26 -0.97 16.71 4.20
CA ASP A 26 -2.20 17.52 4.17
C ASP A 26 -2.38 18.25 2.82
N GLU A 27 -1.30 18.82 2.29
CA GLU A 27 -1.33 19.58 1.03
C GLU A 27 -1.53 18.69 -0.20
N LYS A 28 -0.88 17.51 -0.24
CA LYS A 28 -0.90 16.65 -1.43
C LYS A 28 -2.05 15.65 -1.43
N ILE A 29 -2.44 15.14 -0.28
CA ILE A 29 -3.46 14.09 -0.13
C ILE A 29 -4.75 14.64 0.52
N GLY A 30 -4.72 15.85 1.05
CA GLY A 30 -5.86 16.48 1.71
C GLY A 30 -6.07 16.04 3.17
N PHE A 31 -5.25 15.15 3.70
CA PHE A 31 -5.31 14.68 5.09
C PHE A 31 -3.99 14.03 5.54
N LEU A 32 -3.79 13.96 6.85
CA LEU A 32 -2.70 13.18 7.44
C LEU A 32 -3.12 11.72 7.60
N PRO A 33 -2.42 10.76 6.97
CA PRO A 33 -2.71 9.34 7.12
C PRO A 33 -2.66 8.88 8.59
N ASN A 34 -3.70 8.18 9.05
CA ASN A 34 -3.82 7.70 10.43
C ASN A 34 -2.64 6.82 10.87
N VAL A 35 -2.03 6.09 9.94
CA VAL A 35 -0.84 5.27 10.23
C VAL A 35 0.32 6.13 10.71
N LEU A 36 0.53 7.31 10.11
CA LEU A 36 1.58 8.24 10.54
C LEU A 36 1.30 8.78 11.94
N THR A 37 0.05 9.17 12.21
CA THR A 37 -0.38 9.58 13.54
C THR A 37 -0.16 8.47 14.57
N ALA A 38 -0.48 7.21 14.22
CA ALA A 38 -0.30 6.07 15.11
C ALA A 38 1.16 5.86 15.53
N TYR A 39 2.13 6.13 14.65
CA TYR A 39 3.55 5.98 14.97
C TYR A 39 4.16 7.17 15.73
N THR A 40 3.43 8.27 15.96
CA THR A 40 3.99 9.45 16.68
C THR A 40 4.39 9.18 18.12
N PHE A 41 3.93 8.07 18.73
CA PHE A 41 4.35 7.66 20.08
C PHE A 41 5.87 7.40 20.19
N ASP A 42 6.54 7.16 19.08
CA ASP A 42 7.99 6.90 19.04
C ASP A 42 8.56 7.47 17.74
N GLU A 43 9.30 8.57 17.85
CA GLU A 43 9.89 9.27 16.70
C GLU A 43 10.79 8.35 15.84
N LYS A 44 11.59 7.50 16.47
CA LYS A 44 12.49 6.59 15.76
C LYS A 44 11.72 5.60 14.90
N LYS A 45 10.62 5.05 15.43
CA LYS A 45 9.74 4.15 14.69
C LYS A 45 9.00 4.86 13.57
N LEU A 46 8.52 6.08 13.82
CA LEU A 46 7.87 6.90 12.79
C LEU A 46 8.82 7.16 11.62
N ARG A 47 10.06 7.55 11.89
CA ARG A 47 11.08 7.78 10.84
C ARG A 47 11.41 6.50 10.06
N ALA A 48 11.57 5.38 10.75
CA ALA A 48 11.83 4.09 10.11
C ALA A 48 10.67 3.67 9.21
N PHE A 49 9.43 3.85 9.68
CA PHE A 49 8.23 3.58 8.88
C PHE A 49 8.14 4.48 7.64
N ILE A 50 8.32 5.80 7.81
CA ILE A 50 8.31 6.75 6.70
C ILE A 50 9.38 6.39 5.65
N GLY A 51 10.60 6.11 6.10
CA GLY A 51 11.70 5.75 5.20
C GLY A 51 11.38 4.48 4.41
N PHE A 52 10.93 3.43 5.07
CA PHE A 52 10.56 2.16 4.45
C PHE A 52 9.37 2.32 3.48
N TYR A 53 8.34 3.05 3.89
CA TYR A 53 7.17 3.28 3.05
C TYR A 53 7.54 4.07 1.78
N ASN A 54 8.32 5.15 1.93
CA ASN A 54 8.73 5.97 0.79
C ASN A 54 9.56 5.15 -0.20
N GLU A 55 10.52 4.37 0.28
CA GLU A 55 11.34 3.50 -0.56
C GLU A 55 10.48 2.51 -1.37
N LEU A 56 9.53 1.84 -0.72
CA LEU A 56 8.70 0.84 -1.38
C LEU A 56 7.63 1.45 -2.31
N MET A 57 7.04 2.57 -1.94
CA MET A 57 5.83 3.06 -2.61
C MET A 57 6.07 4.27 -3.50
N LEU A 58 7.10 5.08 -3.24
CA LEU A 58 7.27 6.37 -3.90
C LEU A 58 8.53 6.47 -4.77
N GLU A 59 9.62 5.79 -4.39
CA GLU A 59 10.88 5.82 -5.15
C GLU A 59 10.78 5.06 -6.48
N ASP A 60 11.78 5.24 -7.34
CA ASP A 60 11.85 4.55 -8.62
C ASP A 60 11.93 3.04 -8.45
N SER A 61 11.17 2.31 -9.26
CA SER A 61 11.05 0.85 -9.18
C SER A 61 10.65 0.28 -10.53
N PRO A 62 11.02 -0.99 -10.84
CA PRO A 62 10.50 -1.73 -11.99
C PRO A 62 8.97 -1.91 -11.95
N LEU A 63 8.35 -1.84 -10.75
CA LEU A 63 6.90 -1.78 -10.60
C LEU A 63 6.44 -0.32 -10.73
N SER A 64 5.48 -0.07 -11.61
CA SER A 64 4.83 1.24 -11.69
C SER A 64 4.12 1.59 -10.37
N LYS A 65 3.88 2.90 -10.14
CA LYS A 65 3.12 3.34 -8.97
C LYS A 65 1.73 2.70 -8.91
N LEU A 66 1.07 2.54 -10.06
CA LEU A 66 -0.22 1.87 -10.13
C LEU A 66 -0.11 0.40 -9.70
N GLU A 67 0.87 -0.35 -10.20
CA GLU A 67 1.05 -1.76 -9.83
C GLU A 67 1.30 -1.92 -8.32
N ARG A 68 2.11 -1.05 -7.72
CA ARG A 68 2.34 -1.06 -6.25
C ARG A 68 1.06 -0.81 -5.45
N GLU A 69 0.23 0.13 -5.90
CA GLU A 69 -1.06 0.41 -5.26
C GLU A 69 -2.08 -0.73 -5.50
N MET A 70 -2.07 -1.38 -6.66
CA MET A 70 -2.90 -2.56 -6.92
C MET A 70 -2.52 -3.71 -5.99
N ILE A 71 -1.23 -3.98 -5.78
CA ILE A 71 -0.74 -4.97 -4.78
C ILE A 71 -1.27 -4.59 -3.40
N ALA A 72 -1.10 -3.33 -2.99
CA ALA A 72 -1.53 -2.85 -1.68
C ALA A 72 -3.03 -3.04 -1.46
N VAL A 73 -3.88 -2.78 -2.48
CA VAL A 73 -5.33 -3.01 -2.40
C VAL A 73 -5.64 -4.49 -2.22
N VAL A 74 -5.07 -5.39 -3.04
CA VAL A 74 -5.36 -6.82 -3.00
C VAL A 74 -4.91 -7.44 -1.68
N VAL A 75 -3.72 -7.08 -1.18
CA VAL A 75 -3.23 -7.50 0.16
C VAL A 75 -4.14 -6.97 1.26
N SER A 76 -4.56 -5.71 1.17
CA SER A 76 -5.45 -5.09 2.16
C SER A 76 -6.84 -5.71 2.16
N SER A 77 -7.35 -6.11 1.00
CA SER A 77 -8.61 -6.84 0.85
C SER A 77 -8.53 -8.21 1.51
N ALA A 78 -7.47 -8.99 1.23
CA ALA A 78 -7.23 -10.29 1.85
C ALA A 78 -7.17 -10.18 3.39
N ASN A 79 -6.54 -9.13 3.90
CA ASN A 79 -6.42 -8.84 5.34
C ASN A 79 -7.66 -8.16 5.94
N ARG A 80 -8.68 -7.81 5.11
CA ARG A 80 -9.89 -7.09 5.54
C ARG A 80 -9.60 -5.77 6.25
N CYS A 81 -8.50 -5.10 5.88
CA CYS A 81 -8.13 -3.80 6.42
C CYS A 81 -8.93 -2.68 5.74
N TYR A 82 -10.04 -2.25 6.35
CA TYR A 82 -10.91 -1.21 5.77
C TYR A 82 -10.14 0.09 5.43
N TYR A 83 -9.34 0.60 6.38
CA TYR A 83 -8.56 1.81 6.16
C TYR A 83 -7.61 1.70 4.96
N CYS A 84 -6.88 0.58 4.88
CA CYS A 84 -5.92 0.36 3.80
C CYS A 84 -6.61 0.24 2.44
N GLN A 85 -7.75 -0.47 2.39
CA GLN A 85 -8.54 -0.62 1.16
C GLN A 85 -9.01 0.74 0.63
N VAL A 86 -9.50 1.63 1.51
CA VAL A 86 -9.96 2.96 1.12
C VAL A 86 -8.81 3.83 0.63
N ALA A 87 -7.69 3.86 1.37
CA ALA A 87 -6.53 4.70 1.04
C ALA A 87 -5.87 4.27 -0.28
N HIS A 88 -5.51 2.99 -0.41
CA HIS A 88 -4.88 2.47 -1.62
C HIS A 88 -5.86 2.37 -2.80
N GLY A 89 -7.15 2.07 -2.54
CA GLY A 89 -8.19 2.10 -3.56
C GLY A 89 -8.38 3.49 -4.19
N GLN A 90 -8.26 4.56 -3.40
CA GLN A 90 -8.26 5.93 -3.90
C GLN A 90 -7.07 6.17 -4.85
N ALA A 91 -5.87 5.75 -4.45
CA ALA A 91 -4.68 5.89 -5.29
C ALA A 91 -4.80 5.11 -6.60
N VAL A 92 -5.37 3.89 -6.56
CA VAL A 92 -5.65 3.11 -7.79
C VAL A 92 -6.59 3.86 -8.72
N ARG A 93 -7.69 4.44 -8.22
CA ARG A 93 -8.64 5.22 -9.05
C ARG A 93 -7.95 6.42 -9.70
N GLU A 94 -7.14 7.13 -8.95
CA GLU A 94 -6.43 8.33 -9.45
C GLU A 94 -5.37 7.95 -10.50
N LEU A 95 -4.57 6.93 -10.24
CA LEU A 95 -3.46 6.54 -11.12
C LEU A 95 -3.94 5.82 -12.39
N SER A 96 -5.03 5.05 -12.31
CA SER A 96 -5.58 4.33 -13.45
C SER A 96 -6.53 5.18 -14.31
N GLY A 97 -7.14 6.21 -13.73
CA GLY A 97 -8.26 6.93 -14.35
C GLY A 97 -9.55 6.10 -14.46
N ASP A 98 -9.57 4.90 -13.89
CA ASP A 98 -10.74 4.01 -13.86
C ASP A 98 -11.37 4.01 -12.46
N PRO A 99 -12.56 4.62 -12.29
CA PRO A 99 -13.21 4.69 -10.99
C PRO A 99 -13.66 3.33 -10.45
N ALA A 100 -13.85 2.33 -11.31
CA ALA A 100 -14.31 1.00 -10.91
C ALA A 100 -13.17 0.05 -10.52
N LEU A 101 -11.96 0.29 -11.01
CA LEU A 101 -10.84 -0.65 -10.80
C LEU A 101 -10.53 -0.83 -9.31
N GLY A 102 -10.50 0.24 -8.51
CA GLY A 102 -10.25 0.17 -7.08
C GLY A 102 -11.24 -0.75 -6.35
N GLU A 103 -12.52 -0.62 -6.65
CA GLU A 103 -13.60 -1.44 -6.08
C GLU A 103 -13.52 -2.90 -6.54
N LEU A 104 -13.22 -3.15 -7.82
CA LEU A 104 -13.02 -4.50 -8.33
C LEU A 104 -11.85 -5.20 -7.63
N LEU A 105 -10.74 -4.49 -7.43
CA LEU A 105 -9.59 -5.04 -6.70
C LEU A 105 -9.91 -5.36 -5.24
N VAL A 106 -10.72 -4.52 -4.58
CA VAL A 106 -11.17 -4.76 -3.21
C VAL A 106 -12.11 -5.96 -3.12
N MET A 107 -13.10 -6.04 -4.01
CA MET A 107 -14.17 -7.03 -3.93
C MET A 107 -13.75 -8.38 -4.52
N ASN A 108 -13.16 -8.36 -5.69
CA ASN A 108 -12.69 -9.55 -6.41
C ASN A 108 -11.77 -9.14 -7.57
N TYR A 109 -10.47 -8.99 -7.29
CA TYR A 109 -9.51 -8.60 -8.33
C TYR A 109 -9.51 -9.55 -9.54
N ARG A 110 -9.96 -10.80 -9.39
CA ARG A 110 -10.04 -11.76 -10.48
C ARG A 110 -11.09 -11.40 -11.52
N ALA A 111 -12.08 -10.58 -11.16
CA ALA A 111 -13.09 -10.08 -12.07
C ALA A 111 -12.64 -8.83 -12.85
N ALA A 112 -11.55 -8.19 -12.45
CA ALA A 112 -11.03 -7.01 -13.14
C ALA A 112 -10.39 -7.38 -14.49
N ALA A 113 -10.48 -6.47 -15.47
CA ALA A 113 -9.81 -6.58 -16.77
C ALA A 113 -8.33 -6.26 -16.59
N LEU A 114 -7.54 -7.27 -16.23
CA LEU A 114 -6.11 -7.17 -15.95
C LEU A 114 -5.28 -7.71 -17.13
N THR A 115 -4.13 -7.10 -17.37
CA THR A 115 -3.12 -7.70 -18.25
C THR A 115 -2.59 -9.01 -17.65
N PRO A 116 -2.01 -9.92 -18.45
CA PRO A 116 -1.40 -11.15 -17.93
C PRO A 116 -0.34 -10.85 -16.83
N ARG A 117 0.45 -9.80 -17.02
CA ARG A 117 1.45 -9.33 -16.02
C ARG A 117 0.78 -8.92 -14.71
N GLN A 118 -0.23 -8.07 -14.76
CA GLN A 118 -0.98 -7.65 -13.56
C GLN A 118 -1.66 -8.83 -12.87
N ARG A 119 -2.22 -9.77 -13.65
CA ARG A 119 -2.85 -10.97 -13.12
C ARG A 119 -1.87 -11.82 -12.32
N ALA A 120 -0.72 -12.17 -12.92
CA ALA A 120 0.31 -12.97 -12.24
C ALA A 120 0.82 -12.29 -10.95
N MET A 121 1.06 -10.98 -11.03
CA MET A 121 1.48 -10.17 -9.88
C MET A 121 0.47 -10.23 -8.72
N LEU A 122 -0.81 -10.03 -9.01
CA LEU A 122 -1.85 -9.99 -7.99
C LEU A 122 -2.19 -11.38 -7.46
N ASP A 123 -2.16 -12.42 -8.29
CA ASP A 123 -2.34 -13.81 -7.85
C ASP A 123 -1.21 -14.22 -6.89
N PHE A 124 0.03 -13.84 -7.17
CA PHE A 124 1.17 -14.08 -6.28
C PHE A 124 1.03 -13.30 -4.97
N ALA A 125 0.74 -12.01 -5.03
CA ALA A 125 0.56 -11.16 -3.84
C ALA A 125 -0.58 -11.68 -2.94
N HIS A 126 -1.71 -12.07 -3.53
CA HIS A 126 -2.83 -12.67 -2.81
C HIS A 126 -2.43 -13.98 -2.14
N LYS A 127 -1.81 -14.93 -2.89
CA LYS A 127 -1.38 -16.22 -2.36
C LYS A 127 -0.37 -16.04 -1.22
N MET A 128 0.62 -15.15 -1.40
CA MET A 128 1.60 -14.83 -0.35
C MET A 128 0.94 -14.28 0.92
N THR A 129 -0.19 -13.59 0.79
CA THR A 129 -0.92 -13.04 1.93
C THR A 129 -1.75 -14.08 2.66
N VAL A 130 -2.47 -14.95 1.93
CA VAL A 130 -3.46 -15.86 2.54
C VAL A 130 -2.90 -17.24 2.84
N THR A 131 -1.96 -17.73 2.04
CA THR A 131 -1.34 -19.07 2.19
C THR A 131 0.17 -19.02 1.89
N PRO A 132 0.96 -18.23 2.63
CA PRO A 132 2.40 -18.06 2.33
C PRO A 132 3.18 -19.37 2.36
N ALA A 133 2.76 -20.35 3.18
CA ALA A 133 3.39 -21.66 3.25
C ALA A 133 3.18 -22.52 1.97
N GLU A 134 2.24 -22.15 1.11
CA GLU A 134 1.94 -22.85 -0.14
C GLU A 134 2.65 -22.25 -1.36
N ILE A 135 3.51 -21.25 -1.18
CA ILE A 135 4.33 -20.68 -2.25
C ILE A 135 5.37 -21.72 -2.69
N VAL A 136 5.36 -22.03 -3.97
CA VAL A 136 6.23 -23.02 -4.60
C VAL A 136 6.94 -22.42 -5.82
N ASP A 137 7.88 -23.18 -6.41
CA ASP A 137 8.64 -22.72 -7.58
C ASP A 137 7.77 -22.38 -8.79
N ALA A 138 6.64 -23.09 -8.96
CA ALA A 138 5.69 -22.79 -10.02
C ALA A 138 5.07 -21.37 -9.90
N ASP A 139 4.87 -20.86 -8.69
CA ASP A 139 4.36 -19.49 -8.48
C ASP A 139 5.41 -18.45 -8.91
N ARG A 140 6.69 -18.70 -8.60
CA ARG A 140 7.79 -17.85 -9.04
C ARG A 140 8.00 -17.92 -10.56
N ALA A 141 7.91 -19.12 -11.13
CA ALA A 141 7.97 -19.31 -12.57
C ALA A 141 6.89 -18.52 -13.30
N ALA A 142 5.64 -18.52 -12.79
CA ALA A 142 4.55 -17.75 -13.37
C ALA A 142 4.83 -16.22 -13.37
N LEU A 143 5.53 -15.70 -12.35
CA LEU A 143 5.98 -14.30 -12.34
C LEU A 143 7.05 -14.05 -13.42
N HIS A 144 8.05 -14.94 -13.54
CA HIS A 144 9.08 -14.82 -14.59
C HIS A 144 8.47 -14.88 -15.99
N ASP A 145 7.53 -15.81 -16.24
CA ASP A 145 6.81 -15.91 -17.51
C ASP A 145 6.00 -14.65 -17.84
N ALA A 146 5.53 -13.95 -16.79
CA ALA A 146 4.84 -12.66 -16.92
C ALA A 146 5.80 -11.45 -17.03
N GLY A 147 7.12 -11.69 -17.09
CA GLY A 147 8.14 -10.66 -17.30
C GLY A 147 8.60 -9.94 -16.04
N PHE A 148 8.48 -10.57 -14.88
CA PHE A 148 9.15 -10.12 -13.65
C PHE A 148 10.53 -10.80 -13.54
N ASP A 149 11.54 -10.04 -13.14
CA ASP A 149 12.86 -10.52 -12.74
C ASP A 149 12.98 -10.61 -11.21
N ASN A 150 14.16 -11.00 -10.73
CA ASN A 150 14.42 -11.14 -9.28
C ASN A 150 14.57 -9.80 -8.59
#